data_83fedb104fe03061f9ac3209a5f16386
#
_entry.id   83fedb104fe03061f9ac3209a5f16386
#
_cell.length_a   1.000
_cell.length_b   1.000
_cell.length_c   1.000
_cell.angle_alpha   90.00
_cell.angle_beta   90.00
_cell.angle_gamma   90.00
#
_symmetry.space_group_name_H-M   'P 1'
#
loop_
_entity.id
_entity.type
_entity.pdbx_description
1 polymer ?
#
loop_
_entity_poly.entity_id
_entity_poly.type
_entity_poly.pdbx_seq_one_letter_code
_entity_poly.pdbx_strand_id
1 'polypeptide(L)'
;MTKETLEKCTSEARRLWLDGWYLLNDTETCLRVCNGIGADWMGGVCKLIDWLLPTFVTASAIHDIRYYLNVGERSKWDDEFEKNCRTLLYDKYGFWHYRRWLGIIAIHQLRAALATFGETAWKQAGKRFAEDNTDG
;
A
#
# COMPACT_ATOMS: atom_id res chain seq x y z
N MET A 1 4.24 11.21 3.53
CA MET A 1 2.82 11.24 4.03
C MET A 1 2.69 12.30 5.11
N THR A 2 1.62 13.07 5.08
CA THR A 2 1.34 14.05 6.12
C THR A 2 0.59 13.39 7.29
N LYS A 3 0.64 14.02 8.46
CA LYS A 3 -0.12 13.56 9.64
C LYS A 3 -1.62 13.50 9.35
N GLU A 4 -2.17 14.51 8.69
CA GLU A 4 -3.58 14.56 8.32
C GLU A 4 -3.96 13.39 7.38
N THR A 5 -3.12 13.10 6.40
CA THR A 5 -3.33 11.95 5.49
C THR A 5 -3.30 10.64 6.26
N LEU A 6 -2.36 10.49 7.19
CA LEU A 6 -2.27 9.29 8.02
C LEU A 6 -3.50 9.10 8.90
N GLU A 7 -4.01 10.16 9.51
CA GLU A 7 -5.24 10.11 10.31
C GLU A 7 -6.44 9.63 9.47
N LYS A 8 -6.57 10.14 8.25
CA LYS A 8 -7.59 9.69 7.30
C LYS A 8 -7.43 8.21 6.95
N CYS A 9 -6.21 7.79 6.63
CA CYS A 9 -5.90 6.39 6.33
C CYS A 9 -6.21 5.47 7.52
N THR A 10 -5.83 5.86 8.72
CA THR A 10 -6.07 5.08 9.94
C THR A 10 -7.57 4.90 10.19
N SER A 11 -8.34 5.97 10.07
CA SER A 11 -9.79 5.94 10.23
C SER A 11 -10.47 5.05 9.18
N GLU A 12 -10.06 5.16 7.92
CA GLU A 12 -10.58 4.35 6.82
C GLU A 12 -10.24 2.88 6.98
N ALA A 13 -8.98 2.58 7.29
CA ALA A 13 -8.53 1.20 7.49
C ALA A 13 -9.28 0.51 8.63
N ARG A 14 -9.51 1.23 9.72
CA ARG A 14 -10.26 0.74 10.88
C ARG A 14 -11.74 0.54 10.55
N ARG A 15 -12.35 1.49 9.87
CA ARG A 15 -13.76 1.43 9.46
C ARG A 15 -14.04 0.22 8.57
N LEU A 16 -13.14 -0.07 7.65
CA LEU A 16 -13.27 -1.15 6.68
C LEU A 16 -12.65 -2.48 7.13
N TRP A 17 -12.03 -2.51 8.30
CA TRP A 17 -11.33 -3.69 8.82
C TRP A 17 -10.32 -4.25 7.81
N LEU A 18 -9.51 -3.36 7.23
CA LEU A 18 -8.46 -3.78 6.32
C LEU A 18 -7.45 -4.69 7.05
N ASP A 19 -6.95 -5.70 6.37
CA ASP A 19 -5.91 -6.55 6.93
C ASP A 19 -4.67 -5.68 7.26
N GLY A 20 -4.15 -5.81 8.47
CA GLY A 20 -3.01 -5.01 8.92
C GLY A 20 -3.35 -3.57 9.36
N TRP A 21 -4.62 -3.21 9.49
CA TRP A 21 -5.05 -1.85 9.88
C TRP A 21 -4.36 -1.32 11.13
N TYR A 22 -4.07 -2.19 12.09
CA TYR A 22 -3.45 -1.83 13.36
C TYR A 22 -2.01 -1.30 13.22
N LEU A 23 -1.34 -1.62 12.10
CA LEU A 23 0.01 -1.12 11.81
C LEU A 23 0.04 0.40 11.66
N LEU A 24 -1.06 1.00 11.26
CA LEU A 24 -1.18 2.45 11.09
C LEU A 24 -1.28 3.20 12.43
N ASN A 25 -1.42 2.51 13.55
CA ASN A 25 -1.45 3.13 14.88
C ASN A 25 -0.06 3.62 15.33
N ASP A 26 1.01 3.08 14.77
CA ASP A 26 2.36 3.59 15.00
C ASP A 26 2.63 4.79 14.08
N THR A 27 2.18 5.94 14.54
CA THR A 27 2.25 7.20 13.80
C THR A 27 3.68 7.56 13.42
N GLU A 28 4.63 7.37 14.32
CA GLU A 28 6.02 7.73 14.09
C GLU A 28 6.62 6.91 12.93
N THR A 29 6.48 5.59 13.00
CA THR A 29 6.95 4.71 11.94
C THR A 29 6.24 5.00 10.62
N CYS A 30 4.93 5.20 10.64
CA CYS A 30 4.17 5.51 9.43
C CYS A 30 4.64 6.79 8.75
N LEU A 31 4.83 7.87 9.50
CA LEU A 31 5.29 9.15 8.93
C LEU A 31 6.71 9.07 8.36
N ARG A 32 7.54 8.21 8.94
CA ARG A 32 8.91 8.00 8.47
C ARG A 32 8.98 7.09 7.24
N VAL A 33 8.17 6.05 7.18
CA VAL A 33 8.28 4.97 6.21
C VAL A 33 7.35 5.15 5.01
N CYS A 34 6.11 5.60 5.24
CA CYS A 34 5.11 5.67 4.19
C CYS A 34 5.35 6.86 3.27
N ASN A 35 5.78 6.57 2.05
CA ASN A 35 6.06 7.59 1.03
C ASN A 35 4.86 7.86 0.11
N GLY A 36 3.73 7.22 0.37
CA GLY A 36 2.58 7.24 -0.54
C GLY A 36 2.78 6.29 -1.72
N ILE A 37 1.76 6.25 -2.59
CA ILE A 37 1.87 5.50 -3.84
C ILE A 37 2.62 6.37 -4.84
N GLY A 38 3.83 6.17 -4.99
CA GLY A 38 4.61 6.97 -5.91
C GLY A 38 6.03 6.49 -5.92
N ALA A 39 6.21 5.20 -5.64
CA ALA A 39 7.48 4.59 -5.92
C ALA A 39 7.85 4.94 -7.35
N ASP A 40 8.98 5.61 -7.55
CA ASP A 40 9.45 6.07 -8.85
C ASP A 40 9.44 4.96 -9.92
N TRP A 41 9.55 3.70 -9.46
CA TRP A 41 9.48 2.52 -10.31
C TRP A 41 8.10 2.26 -10.94
N MET A 42 7.01 2.85 -10.36
CA MET A 42 5.67 2.76 -10.95
C MET A 42 5.38 3.89 -11.93
N GLY A 43 6.20 4.92 -11.97
CA GLY A 43 6.06 6.04 -12.88
C GLY A 43 6.12 5.58 -14.33
N GLY A 44 5.01 5.64 -15.03
CA GLY A 44 4.90 5.25 -16.43
C GLY A 44 4.28 3.88 -16.70
N VAL A 45 3.95 3.09 -15.67
CA VAL A 45 3.34 1.77 -15.85
C VAL A 45 1.91 1.88 -16.39
N CYS A 46 1.15 2.86 -15.96
CA CYS A 46 -0.17 3.09 -16.52
C CYS A 46 -0.77 4.43 -16.09
N LYS A 47 -1.14 5.28 -17.05
CA LYS A 47 -1.90 6.51 -16.78
C LYS A 47 -3.27 6.24 -16.14
N LEU A 48 -3.81 5.06 -16.33
CA LEU A 48 -5.06 4.63 -15.71
C LEU A 48 -4.94 4.51 -14.20
N ILE A 49 -3.76 4.18 -13.69
CA ILE A 49 -3.52 4.02 -12.26
C ILE A 49 -3.49 5.38 -11.55
N ASP A 50 -2.98 6.42 -12.18
CA ASP A 50 -2.77 7.73 -11.54
C ASP A 50 -4.04 8.30 -10.91
N TRP A 51 -5.18 8.19 -11.57
CA TRP A 51 -6.44 8.70 -11.02
C TRP A 51 -7.08 7.78 -9.97
N LEU A 52 -6.67 6.51 -9.93
CA LEU A 52 -7.10 5.53 -8.92
C LEU A 52 -6.20 5.52 -7.68
N LEU A 53 -4.96 6.01 -7.81
CA LEU A 53 -3.98 5.99 -6.72
C LEU A 53 -4.51 6.55 -5.39
N PRO A 54 -5.26 7.67 -5.36
CA PRO A 54 -5.83 8.16 -4.12
C PRO A 54 -6.75 7.16 -3.40
N THR A 55 -7.41 6.29 -4.15
CA THR A 55 -8.26 5.23 -3.58
C THR A 55 -7.45 4.19 -2.81
N PHE A 56 -6.22 3.93 -3.24
CA PHE A 56 -5.36 2.86 -2.69
C PHE A 56 -4.33 3.33 -1.67
N VAL A 57 -4.33 4.61 -1.30
CA VAL A 57 -3.33 5.18 -0.38
C VAL A 57 -3.27 4.42 0.95
N THR A 58 -4.41 4.09 1.52
CA THR A 58 -4.48 3.37 2.81
C THR A 58 -3.88 1.97 2.70
N ALA A 59 -4.21 1.24 1.64
CA ALA A 59 -3.63 -0.09 1.39
C ALA A 59 -2.11 0.00 1.18
N SER A 60 -1.64 1.03 0.49
CA SER A 60 -0.23 1.26 0.24
C SER A 60 0.54 1.58 1.52
N ALA A 61 -0.04 2.36 2.43
CA ALA A 61 0.57 2.66 3.71
C ALA A 61 0.79 1.37 4.53
N ILE A 62 -0.20 0.50 4.60
CA ILE A 62 -0.08 -0.81 5.27
C ILE A 62 1.03 -1.64 4.61
N HIS A 63 1.04 -1.71 3.29
CA HIS A 63 2.02 -2.45 2.52
C HIS A 63 3.45 -1.95 2.74
N ASP A 64 3.65 -0.62 2.78
CA ASP A 64 4.95 -0.01 3.05
C ASP A 64 5.49 -0.43 4.44
N ILE A 65 4.62 -0.47 5.44
CA ILE A 65 4.99 -0.93 6.78
C ILE A 65 5.33 -2.41 6.79
N ARG A 66 4.56 -3.25 6.09
CA ARG A 66 4.88 -4.69 5.96
C ARG A 66 6.26 -4.91 5.34
N TYR A 67 6.56 -4.17 4.30
CA TYR A 67 7.88 -4.24 3.65
C TYR A 67 9.00 -3.76 4.57
N TYR A 68 8.78 -2.66 5.27
CA TYR A 68 9.75 -2.14 6.23
C TYR A 68 10.05 -3.13 7.36
N LEU A 69 9.04 -3.74 7.96
CA LEU A 69 9.21 -4.74 9.00
C LEU A 69 9.90 -6.00 8.51
N ASN A 70 9.81 -6.31 7.25
CA ASN A 70 10.52 -7.38 6.55
C ASN A 70 10.38 -8.76 7.19
N VAL A 71 9.21 -9.08 7.71
CA VAL A 71 8.90 -10.35 8.40
C VAL A 71 8.05 -11.25 7.51
N GLY A 72 8.38 -12.52 7.44
CA GLY A 72 7.62 -13.51 6.67
C GLY A 72 7.94 -13.47 5.18
N GLU A 73 6.96 -13.89 4.37
CA GLU A 73 7.10 -13.98 2.92
C GLU A 73 6.51 -12.75 2.23
N ARG A 74 7.28 -12.15 1.33
CA ARG A 74 6.86 -10.98 0.55
C ARG A 74 5.53 -11.18 -0.17
N SER A 75 5.33 -12.34 -0.79
CA SER A 75 4.11 -12.65 -1.55
C SER A 75 2.85 -12.55 -0.71
N LYS A 76 2.93 -12.92 0.57
CA LYS A 76 1.81 -12.80 1.52
C LYS A 76 1.36 -11.35 1.70
N TRP A 77 2.31 -10.43 1.78
CA TRP A 77 2.01 -9.01 1.94
C TRP A 77 1.53 -8.36 0.64
N ASP A 78 1.99 -8.86 -0.49
CA ASP A 78 1.49 -8.44 -1.80
C ASP A 78 0.03 -8.91 -1.99
N ASP A 79 -0.32 -10.11 -1.53
CA ASP A 79 -1.71 -10.61 -1.53
C ASP A 79 -2.60 -9.79 -0.59
N GLU A 80 -2.11 -9.45 0.60
CA GLU A 80 -2.80 -8.56 1.54
C GLU A 80 -3.08 -7.19 0.90
N PHE A 81 -2.09 -6.63 0.24
CA PHE A 81 -2.22 -5.37 -0.49
C PHE A 81 -3.32 -5.43 -1.56
N GLU A 82 -3.31 -6.47 -2.38
CA GLU A 82 -4.34 -6.69 -3.39
C GLU A 82 -5.74 -6.76 -2.77
N LYS A 83 -5.90 -7.54 -1.72
CA LYS A 83 -7.17 -7.68 -0.98
C LYS A 83 -7.65 -6.35 -0.42
N ASN A 84 -6.77 -5.60 0.21
CA ASN A 84 -7.08 -4.28 0.77
C ASN A 84 -7.48 -3.29 -0.32
N CYS A 85 -6.79 -3.30 -1.45
CA CYS A 85 -7.16 -2.48 -2.61
C CYS A 85 -8.57 -2.80 -3.12
N ARG A 86 -8.95 -4.08 -3.19
CA ARG A 86 -10.29 -4.50 -3.59
C ARG A 86 -11.34 -4.00 -2.61
N THR A 87 -11.09 -4.13 -1.31
CA THR A 87 -12.01 -3.65 -0.27
C THR A 87 -12.25 -2.15 -0.40
N LEU A 88 -11.18 -1.36 -0.56
CA LEU A 88 -11.27 0.09 -0.77
C LEU A 88 -12.02 0.46 -2.05
N LEU A 89 -11.75 -0.25 -3.13
CA LEU A 89 -12.41 -0.03 -4.41
C LEU A 89 -13.91 -0.29 -4.33
N TYR A 90 -14.30 -1.39 -3.69
CA TYR A 90 -15.69 -1.79 -3.57
C TYR A 90 -16.48 -0.91 -2.59
N ASP A 91 -15.82 -0.37 -1.59
CA ASP A 91 -16.42 0.63 -0.70
C ASP A 91 -16.70 1.94 -1.45
N LYS A 92 -15.78 2.36 -2.30
CA LYS A 92 -15.88 3.65 -3.01
C LYS A 92 -16.83 3.61 -4.21
N TYR A 93 -16.85 2.51 -4.97
CA TYR A 93 -17.62 2.39 -6.20
C TYR A 93 -18.57 1.20 -6.16
N GLY A 94 -19.88 1.47 -6.41
CA GLY A 94 -20.89 0.43 -6.50
C GLY A 94 -20.68 -0.51 -7.69
N PHE A 95 -21.38 -1.64 -7.66
CA PHE A 95 -21.25 -2.71 -8.67
C PHE A 95 -21.42 -2.21 -10.12
N TRP A 96 -22.34 -1.28 -10.36
CA TRP A 96 -22.64 -0.75 -11.69
C TRP A 96 -21.75 0.43 -12.11
N HIS A 97 -20.86 0.89 -11.23
CA HIS A 97 -19.98 2.00 -11.56
C HIS A 97 -18.80 1.51 -12.39
N TYR A 98 -18.59 2.10 -13.59
CA TYR A 98 -17.51 1.70 -14.50
C TYR A 98 -16.10 1.77 -13.87
N ARG A 99 -15.89 2.71 -12.94
CA ARG A 99 -14.61 2.87 -12.23
C ARG A 99 -14.25 1.67 -11.36
N ARG A 100 -15.24 0.96 -10.85
CA ARG A 100 -15.00 -0.30 -10.12
C ARG A 100 -14.32 -1.33 -11.01
N TRP A 101 -14.77 -1.48 -12.24
CA TRP A 101 -14.22 -2.45 -13.19
C TRP A 101 -12.85 -2.05 -13.71
N LEU A 102 -12.64 -0.76 -14.00
CA LEU A 102 -11.31 -0.22 -14.33
C LEU A 102 -10.35 -0.38 -13.16
N GLY A 103 -10.82 -0.20 -11.93
CA GLY A 103 -10.04 -0.41 -10.72
C GLY A 103 -9.59 -1.86 -10.53
N ILE A 104 -10.41 -2.84 -10.88
CA ILE A 104 -10.02 -4.26 -10.87
C ILE A 104 -8.86 -4.50 -11.83
N ILE A 105 -8.93 -3.96 -13.04
CA ILE A 105 -7.83 -4.05 -14.01
C ILE A 105 -6.55 -3.41 -13.44
N ALA A 106 -6.67 -2.24 -12.84
CA ALA A 106 -5.55 -1.54 -12.22
C ALA A 106 -4.93 -2.36 -11.07
N ILE A 107 -5.74 -3.02 -10.24
CA ILE A 107 -5.26 -3.89 -9.16
C ILE A 107 -4.43 -5.06 -9.73
N HIS A 108 -4.88 -5.69 -10.81
CA HIS A 108 -4.12 -6.75 -11.47
C HIS A 108 -2.78 -6.23 -12.01
N GLN A 109 -2.76 -5.03 -12.58
CA GLN A 109 -1.52 -4.41 -13.06
C GLN A 109 -0.56 -4.09 -11.91
N LEU A 110 -1.07 -3.57 -10.80
CA LEU A 110 -0.28 -3.33 -9.58
C LEU A 110 0.31 -4.63 -9.04
N ARG A 111 -0.47 -5.69 -8.99
CA ARG A 111 0.00 -7.01 -8.53
C ARG A 111 1.09 -7.56 -9.45
N ALA A 112 0.95 -7.43 -10.75
CA ALA A 112 1.97 -7.83 -11.72
C ALA A 112 3.25 -7.00 -11.57
N ALA A 113 3.15 -5.70 -11.34
CA ALA A 113 4.29 -4.83 -11.09
C ALA A 113 5.03 -5.23 -9.80
N LEU A 114 4.31 -5.57 -8.72
CA LEU A 114 4.90 -6.08 -7.49
C LEU A 114 5.62 -7.41 -7.71
N ALA A 115 5.06 -8.31 -8.51
CA ALA A 115 5.71 -9.57 -8.85
C ALA A 115 7.05 -9.35 -9.57
N THR A 116 7.14 -8.31 -10.42
CA THR A 116 8.32 -8.00 -11.22
C THR A 116 9.37 -7.21 -10.44
N PHE A 117 8.95 -6.18 -9.70
CA PHE A 117 9.84 -5.18 -9.10
C PHE A 117 9.86 -5.22 -7.56
N GLY A 118 8.92 -5.91 -6.94
CA GLY A 118 8.73 -5.90 -5.49
C GLY A 118 9.90 -6.48 -4.72
N GLU A 119 10.67 -7.41 -5.29
CA GLU A 119 11.81 -8.02 -4.61
C GLU A 119 12.90 -6.98 -4.28
N THR A 120 13.20 -6.09 -5.21
CA THR A 120 14.17 -5.01 -5.00
C THR A 120 13.70 -4.09 -3.87
N ALA A 121 12.44 -3.68 -3.89
CA ALA A 121 11.84 -2.84 -2.84
C ALA A 121 11.84 -3.55 -1.47
N TRP A 122 11.55 -4.83 -1.45
CA TRP A 122 11.59 -5.66 -0.24
C TRP A 122 12.97 -5.72 0.37
N LYS A 123 14.01 -5.96 -0.44
CA LYS A 123 15.40 -5.98 0.02
C LYS A 123 15.87 -4.62 0.53
N GLN A 124 15.53 -3.55 -0.17
CA GLN A 124 15.87 -2.18 0.25
C GLN A 124 15.19 -1.80 1.57
N ALA A 125 13.92 -2.15 1.74
CA ALA A 125 13.19 -1.92 2.98
C ALA A 125 13.80 -2.68 4.16
N GLY A 126 14.21 -3.93 3.95
CA GLY A 126 14.87 -4.73 4.97
C GLY A 126 16.22 -4.16 5.40
N LYS A 127 17.01 -3.62 4.47
CA LYS A 127 18.26 -2.91 4.79
C LYS A 127 17.97 -1.65 5.64
N ARG A 128 16.99 -0.87 5.26
CA ARG A 128 16.60 0.33 6.00
C ARG A 128 16.17 -0.01 7.43
N PHE A 129 15.36 -1.06 7.59
CA PHE A 129 14.98 -1.54 8.92
C PHE A 129 16.18 -1.93 9.78
N ALA A 130 17.12 -2.67 9.21
CA ALA A 130 18.35 -3.07 9.91
C ALA A 130 19.20 -1.87 10.33
N GLU A 131 19.35 -0.88 9.44
CA GLU A 131 20.07 0.37 9.73
C GLU A 131 19.41 1.17 10.85
N ASP A 132 18.08 1.35 10.79
CA ASP A 132 17.31 2.08 11.80
C ASP A 132 17.37 1.41 13.18
N ASN A 133 17.56 0.11 13.26
CA ASN A 133 17.59 -0.64 14.52
C ASN A 133 19.01 -0.96 15.03
N THR A 134 20.06 -0.68 14.26
CA THR A 134 21.46 -0.83 14.72
C THR A 134 21.99 0.44 15.39
N ASP A 135 21.42 1.60 15.09
CA ASP A 135 21.82 2.89 15.67
C ASP A 135 21.11 3.20 17.01
N GLY A 136 20.33 2.26 17.48
CA GLY A 136 19.69 2.29 18.79
C GLY A 136 20.32 1.30 19.75
#